data_ef17685d3ea1d11d1de2b62274148446
#
_entry.id   ef17685d3ea1d11d1de2b62274148446
#
_cell.length_a   1.000
_cell.length_b   1.000
_cell.length_c   1.000
_cell.angle_alpha   90.00
_cell.angle_beta   90.00
_cell.angle_gamma   90.00
#
_symmetry.space_group_name_H-M   'P 1'
#
loop_
_entity.id
_entity.type
_entity.pdbx_description
1 polymer ?
#
loop_
_entity_poly.entity_id
_entity_poly.type
_entity_poly.pdbx_seq_one_letter_code
_entity_poly.pdbx_strand_id
1 'polypeptide(L)'
;MESVCASVYPGNLTDRTVFRDFVETNHVQGGIIITDRGFQYGPAKQVFLDDPDLHFLIPLERGSKMIREYNIFCTDRTLDNRPAVAGRKVRMHDGRFLYGYRDSDRAVSEEKTWLSKHRDYDPSELESRRKAFGSIVFVSDLDAPPEMIYAAYEERWEMEVLFRFYKRILDPDETRVESDQSVIGTEFVNFLSMIMMCRLRRAFYGVECLRNKSFRSNMKLLNKGVMMRDSPASIRRPKKLTSKQEEVFMELGILERPKVIKRKVGRPKGSKNKPKVQ
;
A
#
# COMPACT_ATOMS: atom_id res chain seq x y z
N MET A 1 5.94 -1.18 -0.42
CA MET A 1 5.52 -1.90 -1.65
C MET A 1 6.12 -1.21 -2.86
N GLU A 2 6.49 -1.93 -3.91
CA GLU A 2 7.03 -1.42 -5.17
C GLU A 2 6.56 -2.34 -6.30
N SER A 3 6.21 -1.77 -7.47
CA SER A 3 5.86 -2.57 -8.64
C SER A 3 7.11 -3.27 -9.17
N VAL A 4 7.05 -4.58 -9.36
CA VAL A 4 8.21 -5.43 -9.73
C VAL A 4 8.17 -5.79 -11.20
N CYS A 5 7.00 -6.14 -11.73
CA CYS A 5 6.80 -6.49 -13.13
C CYS A 5 5.41 -6.07 -13.60
N ALA A 6 5.23 -5.97 -14.92
CA ALA A 6 3.96 -5.72 -15.57
C ALA A 6 3.95 -6.41 -16.94
N SER A 7 2.76 -6.88 -17.34
CA SER A 7 2.52 -7.42 -18.67
C SER A 7 1.27 -6.76 -19.25
N VAL A 8 1.27 -6.57 -20.56
CA VAL A 8 0.14 -5.97 -21.29
C VAL A 8 -0.56 -7.07 -22.07
N TYR A 9 -1.87 -7.18 -21.87
CA TYR A 9 -2.71 -8.17 -22.53
C TYR A 9 -3.86 -7.49 -23.28
N PRO A 10 -4.35 -8.10 -24.37
CA PRO A 10 -5.56 -7.62 -25.03
C PRO A 10 -6.77 -7.54 -24.07
N GLY A 11 -7.53 -6.45 -24.14
CA GLY A 11 -8.63 -6.17 -23.21
C GLY A 11 -9.81 -7.17 -23.25
N ASN A 12 -9.87 -8.06 -24.25
CA ASN A 12 -10.84 -9.14 -24.33
C ASN A 12 -10.44 -10.41 -23.56
N LEU A 13 -9.20 -10.47 -23.03
CA LEU A 13 -8.77 -11.57 -22.20
C LEU A 13 -9.16 -11.32 -20.74
N THR A 14 -9.56 -12.37 -20.05
CA THR A 14 -9.88 -12.29 -18.61
C THR A 14 -8.65 -12.57 -17.76
N ASP A 15 -8.59 -12.02 -16.56
CA ASP A 15 -7.49 -12.27 -15.59
C ASP A 15 -7.22 -13.78 -15.42
N ARG A 16 -8.27 -14.58 -15.51
CA ARG A 16 -8.22 -16.04 -15.40
C ARG A 16 -7.42 -16.69 -16.51
N THR A 17 -7.52 -16.15 -17.72
CA THR A 17 -6.85 -16.69 -18.91
C THR A 17 -5.37 -16.34 -18.92
N VAL A 18 -5.03 -15.13 -18.44
CA VAL A 18 -3.67 -14.59 -18.52
C VAL A 18 -2.85 -14.85 -17.25
N PHE A 19 -3.47 -15.30 -16.16
CA PHE A 19 -2.78 -15.48 -14.87
C PHE A 19 -1.59 -16.42 -14.95
N ARG A 20 -1.77 -17.57 -15.58
CA ARG A 20 -0.69 -18.55 -15.76
C ARG A 20 0.44 -17.99 -16.60
N ASP A 21 0.12 -17.40 -17.75
CA ASP A 21 1.09 -16.75 -18.63
C ASP A 21 1.85 -15.64 -17.91
N PHE A 22 1.16 -14.85 -17.10
CA PHE A 22 1.78 -13.79 -16.30
C PHE A 22 2.81 -14.35 -15.31
N VAL A 23 2.47 -15.41 -14.58
CA VAL A 23 3.37 -16.04 -13.60
C VAL A 23 4.59 -16.64 -14.29
N GLU A 24 4.38 -17.39 -15.38
CA GLU A 24 5.45 -18.04 -16.14
C GLU A 24 6.37 -17.04 -16.82
N THR A 25 5.81 -16.07 -17.54
CA THR A 25 6.56 -15.06 -18.30
C THR A 25 7.37 -14.12 -17.40
N ASN A 26 6.83 -13.73 -16.24
CA ASN A 26 7.52 -12.86 -15.30
C ASN A 26 8.35 -13.61 -14.27
N HIS A 27 8.46 -14.93 -14.38
CA HIS A 27 9.23 -15.78 -13.46
C HIS A 27 8.87 -15.52 -11.99
N VAL A 28 7.57 -15.39 -11.70
CA VAL A 28 7.08 -15.19 -10.33
C VAL A 28 7.29 -16.50 -9.56
N GLN A 29 8.18 -16.47 -8.59
CA GLN A 29 8.54 -17.63 -7.76
C GLN A 29 8.43 -17.27 -6.28
N GLY A 30 7.81 -18.19 -5.54
CA GLY A 30 7.63 -18.04 -4.09
C GLY A 30 6.76 -16.86 -3.67
N GLY A 31 6.44 -16.80 -2.37
CA GLY A 31 5.66 -15.73 -1.78
C GLY A 31 4.14 -15.95 -1.78
N ILE A 32 3.38 -14.89 -1.54
CA ILE A 32 1.92 -14.96 -1.41
C ILE A 32 1.26 -14.11 -2.48
N ILE A 33 0.51 -14.72 -3.37
CA ILE A 33 -0.33 -14.00 -4.35
C ILE A 33 -1.66 -13.65 -3.68
N ILE A 34 -1.89 -12.36 -3.47
CA ILE A 34 -3.14 -11.84 -2.91
C ILE A 34 -4.03 -11.40 -4.08
N THR A 35 -5.15 -12.07 -4.23
CA THR A 35 -6.06 -11.82 -5.35
C THR A 35 -7.24 -10.93 -4.97
N ASP A 36 -8.06 -10.55 -5.95
CA ASP A 36 -9.35 -9.93 -5.69
C ASP A 36 -10.47 -10.98 -5.50
N ARG A 37 -11.62 -10.55 -4.97
CA ARG A 37 -12.77 -11.41 -4.65
C ARG A 37 -13.33 -12.19 -5.83
N GLY A 38 -13.12 -11.74 -7.05
CA GLY A 38 -13.56 -12.43 -8.27
C GLY A 38 -12.65 -13.55 -8.74
N PHE A 39 -11.49 -13.72 -8.14
CA PHE A 39 -10.51 -14.69 -8.57
C PHE A 39 -10.95 -16.13 -8.27
N GLN A 40 -10.84 -16.99 -9.27
CA GLN A 40 -11.21 -18.41 -9.14
C GLN A 40 -9.96 -19.27 -9.03
N TYR A 41 -9.83 -19.94 -7.90
CA TYR A 41 -8.71 -20.87 -7.63
C TYR A 41 -8.61 -22.01 -8.63
N GLY A 42 -9.74 -22.58 -9.08
CA GLY A 42 -9.76 -23.79 -9.94
C GLY A 42 -8.82 -23.69 -11.15
N PRO A 43 -8.96 -22.70 -12.03
CA PRO A 43 -8.08 -22.50 -13.18
C PRO A 43 -6.61 -22.23 -12.84
N ALA A 44 -6.36 -21.60 -11.70
CA ALA A 44 -5.01 -21.24 -11.25
C ALA A 44 -4.33 -22.33 -10.40
N LYS A 45 -5.07 -23.38 -10.04
CA LYS A 45 -4.59 -24.44 -9.12
C LYS A 45 -3.24 -25.02 -9.52
N GLN A 46 -3.03 -25.28 -10.82
CA GLN A 46 -1.81 -25.90 -11.29
C GLN A 46 -0.59 -25.00 -11.05
N VAL A 47 -0.72 -23.70 -11.20
CA VAL A 47 0.37 -22.73 -10.94
C VAL A 47 0.89 -22.84 -9.50
N PHE A 48 -0.01 -23.00 -8.52
CA PHE A 48 0.37 -23.15 -7.10
C PHE A 48 0.85 -24.58 -6.76
N LEU A 49 0.51 -25.58 -7.58
CA LEU A 49 1.03 -26.93 -7.41
C LEU A 49 2.43 -27.10 -8.03
N ASP A 50 2.74 -26.33 -9.06
CA ASP A 50 4.03 -26.38 -9.77
C ASP A 50 5.15 -25.67 -8.97
N ASP A 51 4.81 -24.73 -8.08
CA ASP A 51 5.75 -24.05 -7.18
C ASP A 51 5.27 -24.17 -5.71
N PRO A 52 5.89 -25.04 -4.89
CA PRO A 52 5.52 -25.24 -3.49
C PRO A 52 5.74 -24.03 -2.58
N ASP A 53 6.59 -23.09 -2.99
CA ASP A 53 6.88 -21.87 -2.24
C ASP A 53 5.95 -20.70 -2.63
N LEU A 54 5.12 -20.90 -3.66
CA LEU A 54 4.14 -19.93 -4.13
C LEU A 54 2.77 -20.22 -3.54
N HIS A 55 2.30 -19.34 -2.71
CA HIS A 55 1.03 -19.45 -1.99
C HIS A 55 -0.02 -18.49 -2.50
N PHE A 56 -1.28 -18.75 -2.20
CA PHE A 56 -2.38 -17.83 -2.52
C PHE A 56 -3.12 -17.35 -1.27
N LEU A 57 -3.71 -16.16 -1.38
CA LEU A 57 -4.63 -15.60 -0.41
C LEU A 57 -5.82 -15.00 -1.16
N ILE A 58 -6.96 -15.68 -1.14
CA ILE A 58 -8.16 -15.32 -1.88
C ILE A 58 -9.25 -14.86 -0.92
N PRO A 59 -9.70 -13.60 -1.00
CA PRO A 59 -10.81 -13.12 -0.18
C PRO A 59 -12.13 -13.73 -0.66
N LEU A 60 -12.91 -14.26 0.28
CA LEU A 60 -14.23 -14.85 0.01
C LEU A 60 -15.34 -13.81 0.12
N GLU A 61 -16.39 -14.00 -0.67
CA GLU A 61 -17.64 -13.29 -0.47
C GLU A 61 -18.30 -13.72 0.85
N ARG A 62 -18.88 -12.77 1.58
CA ARG A 62 -19.54 -13.03 2.88
C ARG A 62 -20.67 -14.04 2.82
N GLY A 63 -21.28 -14.21 1.63
CA GLY A 63 -22.32 -15.21 1.34
C GLY A 63 -21.81 -16.60 1.01
N SER A 64 -20.49 -16.83 0.95
CA SER A 64 -19.91 -18.12 0.58
C SER A 64 -20.38 -19.26 1.49
N LYS A 65 -20.64 -20.41 0.85
CA LYS A 65 -21.01 -21.65 1.57
C LYS A 65 -19.93 -22.08 2.56
N MET A 66 -18.65 -21.93 2.22
CA MET A 66 -17.50 -22.24 3.08
C MET A 66 -17.55 -21.47 4.40
N ILE A 67 -17.93 -20.20 4.39
CA ILE A 67 -18.04 -19.37 5.60
C ILE A 67 -19.06 -19.96 6.57
N ARG A 68 -20.20 -20.43 6.06
CA ARG A 68 -21.27 -21.02 6.88
C ARG A 68 -20.91 -22.43 7.36
N GLU A 69 -20.34 -23.25 6.50
CA GLU A 69 -19.92 -24.63 6.79
C GLU A 69 -18.90 -24.67 7.94
N TYR A 70 -17.90 -23.79 7.92
CA TYR A 70 -16.85 -23.74 8.92
C TYR A 70 -17.10 -22.74 10.05
N ASN A 71 -18.26 -22.06 10.08
CA ASN A 71 -18.64 -21.06 11.08
C ASN A 71 -17.53 -20.03 11.38
N ILE A 72 -16.85 -19.55 10.34
CA ILE A 72 -15.62 -18.77 10.45
C ILE A 72 -15.82 -17.34 11.00
N PHE A 73 -17.07 -16.84 11.07
CA PHE A 73 -17.36 -15.53 11.66
C PHE A 73 -17.28 -15.51 13.19
N CYS A 74 -17.23 -16.68 13.84
CA CYS A 74 -16.92 -16.77 15.27
C CYS A 74 -15.42 -16.60 15.45
N THR A 75 -14.99 -15.37 15.69
CA THR A 75 -13.58 -15.04 15.96
C THR A 75 -13.25 -15.28 17.42
N ASP A 76 -12.17 -16.02 17.68
CA ASP A 76 -11.89 -16.54 19.01
C ASP A 76 -10.81 -15.73 19.75
N ARG A 77 -9.96 -15.02 19.02
CA ARG A 77 -8.79 -14.35 19.59
C ARG A 77 -8.54 -13.00 18.94
N THR A 78 -8.26 -11.99 19.77
CA THR A 78 -7.76 -10.69 19.30
C THR A 78 -6.31 -10.85 18.81
N LEU A 79 -5.98 -10.20 17.69
CA LEU A 79 -4.62 -10.19 17.16
C LEU A 79 -3.69 -9.36 18.05
N ASP A 80 -2.48 -9.85 18.31
CA ASP A 80 -1.55 -9.27 19.31
C ASP A 80 -1.24 -7.78 19.05
N ASN A 81 -1.06 -7.38 17.80
CA ASN A 81 -0.73 -5.98 17.44
C ASN A 81 -1.94 -5.20 16.89
N ARG A 82 -3.15 -5.73 17.00
CA ARG A 82 -4.37 -5.14 16.45
C ARG A 82 -5.54 -5.38 17.41
N PRO A 83 -5.65 -4.59 18.52
CA PRO A 83 -6.67 -4.83 19.55
C PRO A 83 -8.12 -4.71 19.05
N ALA A 84 -8.35 -3.99 17.96
CA ALA A 84 -9.68 -3.88 17.33
C ALA A 84 -10.00 -5.05 16.39
N VAL A 85 -9.06 -5.96 16.11
CA VAL A 85 -9.23 -7.06 15.16
C VAL A 85 -9.17 -8.39 15.89
N ALA A 86 -10.24 -9.17 15.79
CA ALA A 86 -10.27 -10.55 16.22
C ALA A 86 -10.11 -11.48 15.00
N GLY A 87 -9.38 -12.58 15.18
CA GLY A 87 -9.07 -13.53 14.12
C GLY A 87 -9.34 -14.98 14.51
N ARG A 88 -9.57 -15.81 13.50
CA ARG A 88 -9.70 -17.25 13.62
C ARG A 88 -9.10 -17.95 12.41
N LYS A 89 -8.44 -19.09 12.63
CA LYS A 89 -7.93 -19.99 11.61
C LYS A 89 -8.61 -21.33 11.72
N VAL A 90 -9.05 -21.89 10.61
CA VAL A 90 -9.67 -23.22 10.54
C VAL A 90 -9.04 -24.00 9.39
N ARG A 91 -8.62 -25.25 9.65
CA ARG A 91 -8.17 -26.16 8.61
C ARG A 91 -9.39 -26.80 7.93
N MET A 92 -9.43 -26.75 6.61
CA MET A 92 -10.49 -27.35 5.79
C MET A 92 -10.24 -28.84 5.55
N HIS A 93 -11.27 -29.56 5.13
CA HIS A 93 -11.20 -31.00 4.81
C HIS A 93 -10.25 -31.30 3.65
N ASP A 94 -10.07 -30.35 2.73
CA ASP A 94 -9.17 -30.48 1.57
C ASP A 94 -7.73 -30.04 1.84
N GLY A 95 -7.39 -29.80 3.11
CA GLY A 95 -6.06 -29.44 3.57
C GLY A 95 -5.75 -27.94 3.55
N ARG A 96 -6.58 -27.11 2.88
CA ARG A 96 -6.46 -25.65 2.88
C ARG A 96 -6.88 -25.05 4.22
N PHE A 97 -6.68 -23.73 4.36
CA PHE A 97 -7.03 -22.99 5.56
C PHE A 97 -8.00 -21.85 5.25
N LEU A 98 -8.95 -21.65 6.15
CA LEU A 98 -9.78 -20.46 6.22
C LEU A 98 -9.26 -19.54 7.31
N TYR A 99 -9.13 -18.26 6.99
CA TYR A 99 -8.74 -17.19 7.90
C TYR A 99 -9.89 -16.19 7.98
N GLY A 100 -10.56 -16.13 9.11
CA GLY A 100 -11.63 -15.17 9.36
C GLY A 100 -11.16 -14.07 10.31
N TYR A 101 -11.49 -12.82 9.97
CA TYR A 101 -11.20 -11.66 10.81
C TYR A 101 -12.43 -10.80 10.97
N ARG A 102 -12.52 -10.14 12.11
CA ARG A 102 -13.53 -9.13 12.40
C ARG A 102 -12.86 -7.92 13.01
N ASP A 103 -12.95 -6.81 12.31
CA ASP A 103 -12.51 -5.49 12.74
C ASP A 103 -13.71 -4.76 13.35
N SER A 104 -13.63 -4.41 14.64
CA SER A 104 -14.72 -3.78 15.41
C SER A 104 -15.00 -2.35 14.92
N ASP A 105 -14.00 -1.57 14.56
CA ASP A 105 -14.17 -0.20 14.08
C ASP A 105 -14.86 -0.19 12.71
N ARG A 106 -14.43 -1.11 11.85
CA ARG A 106 -15.06 -1.34 10.56
C ARG A 106 -16.49 -1.86 10.71
N ALA A 107 -16.75 -2.74 11.66
CA ALA A 107 -18.10 -3.27 11.92
C ALA A 107 -19.08 -2.15 12.28
N VAL A 108 -18.69 -1.24 13.18
CA VAL A 108 -19.49 -0.06 13.55
C VAL A 108 -19.74 0.85 12.35
N SER A 109 -18.73 1.09 11.53
CA SER A 109 -18.86 1.93 10.33
C SER A 109 -19.78 1.31 9.28
N GLU A 110 -19.66 0.01 9.04
CA GLU A 110 -20.51 -0.73 8.10
C GLU A 110 -21.98 -0.79 8.59
N GLU A 111 -22.20 -1.02 9.90
CA GLU A 111 -23.55 -1.01 10.49
C GLU A 111 -24.20 0.36 10.35
N LYS A 112 -23.50 1.45 10.69
CA LYS A 112 -24.00 2.81 10.49
C LYS A 112 -24.36 3.10 9.03
N THR A 113 -23.51 2.67 8.11
CA THR A 113 -23.74 2.84 6.67
C THR A 113 -24.96 2.05 6.20
N TRP A 114 -25.13 0.83 6.71
CA TRP A 114 -26.27 0.00 6.39
C TRP A 114 -27.58 0.62 6.92
N LEU A 115 -27.61 1.02 8.20
CA LEU A 115 -28.75 1.70 8.82
C LEU A 115 -29.15 2.99 8.09
N SER A 116 -28.20 3.75 7.60
CA SER A 116 -28.49 4.98 6.85
C SER A 116 -29.19 4.73 5.51
N LYS A 117 -28.99 3.55 4.93
CA LYS A 117 -29.56 3.15 3.64
C LYS A 117 -30.89 2.38 3.76
N HIS A 118 -31.13 1.76 4.90
CA HIS A 118 -32.30 0.90 5.16
C HIS A 118 -33.10 1.47 6.34
N ARG A 119 -33.96 2.47 6.07
CA ARG A 119 -34.72 3.15 7.15
C ARG A 119 -35.79 2.26 7.76
N ASP A 120 -36.43 1.44 6.92
CA ASP A 120 -37.53 0.53 7.31
C ASP A 120 -37.03 -0.92 7.29
N TYR A 121 -36.05 -1.24 8.16
CA TYR A 121 -35.48 -2.59 8.24
C TYR A 121 -36.17 -3.44 9.29
N ASP A 122 -36.20 -4.76 9.07
CA ASP A 122 -36.56 -5.73 10.09
C ASP A 122 -35.39 -5.92 11.09
N PRO A 123 -35.61 -5.77 12.40
CA PRO A 123 -34.60 -6.02 13.41
C PRO A 123 -33.91 -7.39 13.30
N SER A 124 -34.64 -8.43 12.86
CA SER A 124 -34.11 -9.77 12.65
C SER A 124 -33.08 -9.81 11.50
N GLU A 125 -33.30 -9.03 10.46
CA GLU A 125 -32.36 -8.89 9.34
C GLU A 125 -31.05 -8.21 9.80
N LEU A 126 -31.15 -7.13 10.58
CA LEU A 126 -29.99 -6.48 11.15
C LEU A 126 -29.16 -7.43 12.00
N GLU A 127 -29.80 -8.18 12.90
CA GLU A 127 -29.13 -9.12 13.79
C GLU A 127 -28.40 -10.22 13.01
N SER A 128 -29.02 -10.74 11.95
CA SER A 128 -28.37 -11.70 11.05
C SER A 128 -27.13 -11.14 10.34
N ARG A 129 -27.16 -9.85 9.98
CA ARG A 129 -26.06 -9.16 9.28
C ARG A 129 -24.94 -8.70 10.21
N ARG A 130 -25.23 -8.47 11.50
CA ARG A 130 -24.24 -8.00 12.48
C ARG A 130 -23.00 -8.88 12.57
N LYS A 131 -23.16 -10.19 12.42
CA LYS A 131 -22.04 -11.16 12.40
C LYS A 131 -21.11 -10.94 11.20
N ALA A 132 -21.63 -10.41 10.11
CA ALA A 132 -20.86 -10.18 8.90
C ALA A 132 -20.23 -8.78 8.83
N PHE A 133 -20.72 -7.80 9.61
CA PHE A 133 -20.13 -6.46 9.62
C PHE A 133 -18.71 -6.49 10.18
N GLY A 134 -17.81 -5.77 9.49
CA GLY A 134 -16.39 -5.74 9.81
C GLY A 134 -15.64 -7.03 9.49
N SER A 135 -16.35 -8.09 9.03
CA SER A 135 -15.73 -9.38 8.79
C SER A 135 -15.12 -9.47 7.40
N ILE A 136 -13.97 -10.12 7.32
CA ILE A 136 -13.31 -10.53 6.09
C ILE A 136 -12.81 -11.96 6.25
N VAL A 137 -12.94 -12.76 5.21
CA VAL A 137 -12.53 -14.17 5.22
C VAL A 137 -11.66 -14.44 4.01
N PHE A 138 -10.60 -15.19 4.22
CA PHE A 138 -9.71 -15.65 3.17
C PHE A 138 -9.62 -17.17 3.16
N VAL A 139 -9.42 -17.72 1.96
CA VAL A 139 -8.93 -19.08 1.78
C VAL A 139 -7.49 -19.03 1.31
N SER A 140 -6.64 -19.91 1.85
CA SER A 140 -5.22 -20.03 1.51
C SER A 140 -4.77 -21.48 1.64
N ASP A 141 -3.73 -21.85 0.96
CA ASP A 141 -2.98 -23.10 1.14
C ASP A 141 -1.89 -22.96 2.22
N LEU A 142 -1.54 -21.72 2.58
CA LEU A 142 -0.48 -21.43 3.54
C LEU A 142 -0.95 -21.68 4.98
N ASP A 143 -0.19 -22.50 5.71
CA ASP A 143 -0.35 -22.72 7.15
C ASP A 143 0.47 -21.68 7.93
N ALA A 144 -0.12 -20.51 8.19
CA ALA A 144 0.55 -19.41 8.88
C ALA A 144 -0.24 -18.92 10.11
N PRO A 145 0.38 -18.16 11.01
CA PRO A 145 -0.34 -17.45 12.07
C PRO A 145 -1.35 -16.43 11.48
N PRO A 146 -2.53 -16.27 12.10
CA PRO A 146 -3.51 -15.29 11.64
C PRO A 146 -2.97 -13.86 11.51
N GLU A 147 -2.06 -13.47 12.40
CA GLU A 147 -1.40 -12.16 12.39
C GLU A 147 -0.62 -11.89 11.10
N MET A 148 0.09 -12.91 10.60
CA MET A 148 0.87 -12.84 9.37
C MET A 148 -0.04 -12.66 8.15
N ILE A 149 -1.11 -13.44 8.08
CA ILE A 149 -2.09 -13.37 6.97
C ILE A 149 -2.81 -12.02 6.96
N TYR A 150 -3.16 -11.50 8.13
CA TYR A 150 -3.79 -10.18 8.23
C TYR A 150 -2.84 -9.06 7.82
N ALA A 151 -1.58 -9.12 8.24
CA ALA A 151 -0.56 -8.17 7.84
C ALA A 151 -0.34 -8.17 6.31
N ALA A 152 -0.24 -9.35 5.70
CA ALA A 152 -0.15 -9.48 4.24
C ALA A 152 -1.36 -8.85 3.52
N TYR A 153 -2.56 -9.02 4.08
CA TYR A 153 -3.76 -8.38 3.54
C TYR A 153 -3.75 -6.85 3.70
N GLU A 154 -3.25 -6.33 4.81
CA GLU A 154 -3.15 -4.88 5.01
C GLU A 154 -2.26 -4.22 3.95
N GLU A 155 -1.20 -4.89 3.49
CA GLU A 155 -0.35 -4.40 2.40
C GLU A 155 -1.12 -4.21 1.08
N ARG A 156 -2.23 -4.94 0.87
CA ARG A 156 -3.11 -4.75 -0.28
C ARG A 156 -3.70 -3.33 -0.35
N TRP A 157 -3.90 -2.65 0.78
CA TRP A 157 -4.38 -1.27 0.78
C TRP A 157 -3.46 -0.32 0.00
N GLU A 158 -2.16 -0.58 0.03
CA GLU A 158 -1.22 0.19 -0.77
C GLU A 158 -1.45 -0.02 -2.28
N MET A 159 -1.83 -1.24 -2.68
CA MET A 159 -2.19 -1.52 -4.08
C MET A 159 -3.41 -0.72 -4.54
N GLU A 160 -4.45 -0.60 -3.70
CA GLU A 160 -5.62 0.22 -4.04
C GLU A 160 -5.25 1.69 -4.27
N VAL A 161 -4.30 2.20 -3.51
CA VAL A 161 -3.79 3.57 -3.72
C VAL A 161 -3.00 3.68 -5.02
N LEU A 162 -2.21 2.66 -5.38
CA LEU A 162 -1.50 2.59 -6.66
C LEU A 162 -2.46 2.51 -7.85
N PHE A 163 -3.47 1.64 -7.79
CA PHE A 163 -4.52 1.56 -8.81
C PHE A 163 -5.31 2.86 -8.95
N ARG A 164 -5.58 3.54 -7.83
CA ARG A 164 -6.24 4.86 -7.88
C ARG A 164 -5.37 5.91 -8.54
N PHE A 165 -4.06 5.88 -8.31
CA PHE A 165 -3.10 6.73 -9.00
C PHE A 165 -3.07 6.41 -10.50
N TYR A 166 -2.92 5.14 -10.84
CA TYR A 166 -2.90 4.66 -12.21
C TYR A 166 -4.16 5.13 -12.97
N LYS A 167 -5.35 4.81 -12.45
CA LYS A 167 -6.63 5.15 -13.10
C LYS A 167 -6.94 6.65 -13.15
N ARG A 168 -6.55 7.43 -12.16
CA ARG A 168 -6.95 8.85 -12.05
C ARG A 168 -5.93 9.84 -12.55
N ILE A 169 -4.67 9.50 -12.59
CA ILE A 169 -3.58 10.41 -12.93
C ILE A 169 -2.95 10.05 -14.26
N LEU A 170 -2.77 8.77 -14.54
CA LEU A 170 -2.23 8.29 -15.80
C LEU A 170 -3.32 8.10 -16.87
N ASP A 171 -4.60 8.00 -16.45
CA ASP A 171 -5.79 7.91 -17.29
C ASP A 171 -5.68 6.85 -18.42
N PRO A 172 -5.43 5.58 -18.08
CA PRO A 172 -5.14 4.54 -19.05
C PRO A 172 -6.39 4.03 -19.80
N ASP A 173 -7.59 4.47 -19.38
CA ASP A 173 -8.86 3.95 -19.92
C ASP A 173 -9.11 4.39 -21.36
N GLU A 174 -8.35 5.40 -21.86
CA GLU A 174 -8.34 5.82 -23.26
C GLU A 174 -6.92 5.84 -23.82
N THR A 175 -6.43 4.72 -24.29
CA THR A 175 -5.19 4.68 -25.08
C THR A 175 -5.46 5.30 -26.46
N ARG A 176 -5.13 6.58 -26.60
CA ARG A 176 -5.25 7.34 -27.86
C ARG A 176 -4.08 7.04 -28.80
N VAL A 177 -3.74 5.78 -28.96
CA VAL A 177 -2.61 5.32 -29.77
C VAL A 177 -3.09 4.27 -30.76
N GLU A 178 -2.54 4.31 -31.98
CA GLU A 178 -3.02 3.54 -33.13
C GLU A 178 -2.32 2.19 -33.31
N SER A 179 -1.30 1.85 -32.48
CA SER A 179 -0.57 0.57 -32.64
C SER A 179 -0.30 -0.12 -31.31
N ASP A 180 -0.24 -1.45 -31.32
CA ASP A 180 0.08 -2.27 -30.16
C ASP A 180 1.43 -1.90 -29.52
N GLN A 181 2.43 -1.56 -30.35
CA GLN A 181 3.75 -1.12 -29.87
C GLN A 181 3.64 0.20 -29.09
N SER A 182 2.79 1.12 -29.54
CA SER A 182 2.54 2.38 -28.85
C SER A 182 1.79 2.16 -27.55
N VAL A 183 0.85 1.20 -27.49
CA VAL A 183 0.18 0.79 -26.25
C VAL A 183 1.22 0.26 -25.26
N ILE A 184 2.04 -0.71 -25.67
CA ILE A 184 3.09 -1.30 -24.83
C ILE A 184 4.06 -0.23 -24.32
N GLY A 185 4.49 0.70 -25.20
CA GLY A 185 5.36 1.82 -24.83
C GLY A 185 4.73 2.75 -23.79
N THR A 186 3.46 3.08 -23.95
CA THR A 186 2.69 3.91 -23.02
C THR A 186 2.57 3.22 -21.65
N GLU A 187 2.20 1.94 -21.64
CA GLU A 187 2.07 1.18 -20.41
C GLU A 187 3.41 0.99 -19.69
N PHE A 188 4.50 0.85 -20.44
CA PHE A 188 5.85 0.85 -19.86
C PHE A 188 6.18 2.18 -19.15
N VAL A 189 5.87 3.31 -19.73
CA VAL A 189 6.05 4.64 -19.11
C VAL A 189 5.15 4.79 -17.88
N ASN A 190 3.91 4.31 -17.95
CA ASN A 190 2.97 4.27 -16.83
C ASN A 190 3.51 3.42 -15.67
N PHE A 191 4.05 2.25 -15.97
CA PHE A 191 4.70 1.38 -15.00
C PHE A 191 5.89 2.05 -14.31
N LEU A 192 6.78 2.70 -15.05
CA LEU A 192 7.89 3.47 -14.47
C LEU A 192 7.37 4.61 -13.56
N SER A 193 6.31 5.29 -13.98
CA SER A 193 5.66 6.34 -13.17
C SER A 193 5.10 5.80 -11.86
N MET A 194 4.54 4.60 -11.86
CA MET A 194 4.09 3.92 -10.64
C MET A 194 5.25 3.58 -9.69
N ILE A 195 6.37 3.08 -10.22
CA ILE A 195 7.59 2.82 -9.41
C ILE A 195 8.08 4.12 -8.77
N MET A 196 8.17 5.19 -9.54
CA MET A 196 8.57 6.50 -9.03
C MET A 196 7.62 7.00 -7.94
N MET A 197 6.31 6.85 -8.12
CA MET A 197 5.31 7.21 -7.12
C MET A 197 5.49 6.42 -5.83
N CYS A 198 5.71 5.10 -5.91
CA CYS A 198 5.94 4.26 -4.73
C CYS A 198 7.15 4.75 -3.92
N ARG A 199 8.27 5.02 -4.62
CA ARG A 199 9.51 5.53 -3.99
C ARG A 199 9.32 6.90 -3.34
N LEU A 200 8.65 7.82 -4.03
CA LEU A 200 8.33 9.14 -3.48
C LEU A 200 7.41 9.05 -2.26
N ARG A 201 6.38 8.21 -2.31
CA ARG A 201 5.52 7.99 -1.15
C ARG A 201 6.29 7.46 0.04
N ARG A 202 7.14 6.47 -0.16
CA ARG A 202 8.00 5.92 0.91
C ARG A 202 8.88 7.01 1.51
N ALA A 203 9.51 7.84 0.67
CA ALA A 203 10.30 8.99 1.14
C ALA A 203 9.45 9.98 1.94
N PHE A 204 8.22 10.29 1.51
CA PHE A 204 7.32 11.20 2.22
C PHE A 204 6.86 10.65 3.57
N TYR A 205 6.67 9.33 3.70
CA TYR A 205 6.36 8.70 4.98
C TYR A 205 7.49 8.83 6.00
N GLY A 206 8.73 8.90 5.55
CA GLY A 206 9.90 9.13 6.39
C GLY A 206 9.98 10.55 6.95
N VAL A 207 9.23 11.50 6.39
CA VAL A 207 9.25 12.92 6.76
C VAL A 207 7.97 13.28 7.51
N GLU A 208 8.07 13.64 8.79
CA GLU A 208 6.92 13.86 9.67
C GLU A 208 5.91 14.88 9.10
N CYS A 209 6.39 16.00 8.62
CA CYS A 209 5.53 17.06 8.08
C CYS A 209 4.86 16.72 6.74
N LEU A 210 5.25 15.63 6.06
CA LEU A 210 4.69 15.14 4.79
C LEU A 210 3.78 13.93 4.96
N ARG A 211 4.00 13.11 6.01
CA ARG A 211 3.32 11.83 6.24
C ARG A 211 1.80 11.91 6.16
N ASN A 212 1.21 12.94 6.76
CA ASN A 212 -0.24 13.11 6.86
C ASN A 212 -0.85 13.94 5.71
N LYS A 213 -0.07 14.27 4.68
CA LYS A 213 -0.56 15.03 3.52
C LYS A 213 -0.83 14.14 2.34
N SER A 214 -1.74 14.58 1.45
CA SER A 214 -1.96 13.89 0.19
C SER A 214 -0.70 13.95 -0.69
N PHE A 215 -0.46 12.90 -1.49
CA PHE A 215 0.63 12.85 -2.45
C PHE A 215 0.67 14.10 -3.34
N ARG A 216 -0.49 14.51 -3.87
CA ARG A 216 -0.63 15.72 -4.70
C ARG A 216 -0.19 17.00 -3.96
N SER A 217 -0.51 17.11 -2.66
CA SER A 217 -0.09 18.26 -1.85
C SER A 217 1.43 18.29 -1.65
N ASN A 218 2.03 17.12 -1.40
CA ASN A 218 3.48 16.99 -1.27
C ASN A 218 4.19 17.33 -2.58
N MET A 219 3.70 16.81 -3.70
CA MET A 219 4.24 17.14 -5.02
C MET A 219 4.14 18.64 -5.34
N LYS A 220 3.04 19.31 -4.99
CA LYS A 220 2.90 20.76 -5.14
C LYS A 220 3.92 21.54 -4.30
N LEU A 221 4.26 21.06 -3.10
CA LEU A 221 5.28 21.66 -2.26
C LEU A 221 6.67 21.54 -2.91
N LEU A 222 7.01 20.35 -3.42
CA LEU A 222 8.29 20.09 -4.07
C LEU A 222 8.42 20.81 -5.40
N ASN A 223 7.37 20.87 -6.19
CA ASN A 223 7.38 21.52 -7.53
C ASN A 223 7.67 23.03 -7.48
N LYS A 224 7.52 23.67 -6.34
CA LYS A 224 7.93 25.06 -6.12
C LYS A 224 9.45 25.20 -5.92
N GLY A 225 10.15 24.11 -5.63
CA GLY A 225 11.60 24.09 -5.50
C GLY A 225 12.27 23.95 -6.85
N VAL A 226 12.72 25.05 -7.43
CA VAL A 226 13.46 25.04 -8.69
C VAL A 226 14.95 24.88 -8.40
N MET A 227 15.59 23.86 -8.96
CA MET A 227 17.04 23.68 -8.90
C MET A 227 17.70 24.36 -10.09
N MET A 228 18.57 25.31 -9.81
CA MET A 228 19.36 26.01 -10.85
C MET A 228 20.76 25.43 -10.96
N ARG A 229 21.27 25.45 -12.16
CA ARG A 229 22.65 25.08 -12.48
C ARG A 229 23.28 26.19 -13.33
N ASP A 230 24.29 26.82 -12.78
CA ASP A 230 24.93 27.97 -13.46
C ASP A 230 25.84 27.54 -14.62
N SER A 231 26.37 26.29 -14.55
CA SER A 231 27.16 25.68 -15.63
C SER A 231 27.07 24.16 -15.57
N PRO A 232 27.40 23.40 -16.63
CA PRO A 232 27.41 21.94 -16.62
C PRO A 232 28.26 21.32 -15.51
N ALA A 233 29.31 21.99 -15.08
CA ALA A 233 30.23 21.54 -14.02
C ALA A 233 29.81 22.00 -12.61
N SER A 234 28.82 22.90 -12.49
CA SER A 234 28.41 23.44 -11.19
C SER A 234 27.43 22.52 -10.44
N ILE A 235 27.48 22.56 -9.12
CA ILE A 235 26.52 21.89 -8.27
C ILE A 235 25.16 22.56 -8.40
N ARG A 236 24.09 21.76 -8.53
CA ARG A 236 22.71 22.28 -8.56
C ARG A 236 22.40 22.97 -7.23
N ARG A 237 21.91 24.20 -7.29
CA ARG A 237 21.51 25.00 -6.14
C ARG A 237 20.01 25.31 -6.21
N PRO A 238 19.27 25.25 -5.07
CA PRO A 238 17.87 25.64 -5.09
C PRO A 238 17.71 27.15 -5.28
N LYS A 239 16.78 27.55 -6.14
CA LYS A 239 16.40 28.95 -6.30
C LYS A 239 15.40 29.31 -5.21
N LYS A 240 15.76 30.21 -4.29
CA LYS A 240 14.91 30.84 -3.28
C LYS A 240 13.79 29.90 -2.73
N LEU A 241 14.15 29.08 -1.76
CA LEU A 241 13.19 28.26 -1.02
C LEU A 241 12.63 29.03 0.16
N THR A 242 11.42 28.70 0.59
CA THR A 242 10.92 29.12 1.91
C THR A 242 11.57 28.26 2.99
N SER A 243 11.69 28.75 4.22
CA SER A 243 12.28 28.00 5.34
C SER A 243 11.65 26.62 5.51
N LYS A 244 10.33 26.50 5.31
CA LYS A 244 9.63 25.21 5.35
C LYS A 244 10.02 24.27 4.22
N GLN A 245 10.30 24.79 3.04
CA GLN A 245 10.78 23.98 1.91
C GLN A 245 12.22 23.53 2.14
N GLU A 246 13.08 24.43 2.66
CA GLU A 246 14.46 24.07 3.01
C GLU A 246 14.50 22.92 4.01
N GLU A 247 13.69 22.99 5.08
CA GLU A 247 13.58 21.91 6.07
C GLU A 247 13.17 20.58 5.42
N VAL A 248 12.10 20.60 4.60
CA VAL A 248 11.62 19.40 3.88
C VAL A 248 12.69 18.86 2.93
N PHE A 249 13.39 19.72 2.20
CA PHE A 249 14.45 19.29 1.28
C PHE A 249 15.65 18.72 2.00
N MET A 250 15.97 19.22 3.22
CA MET A 250 17.00 18.66 4.08
C MET A 250 16.59 17.29 4.65
N GLU A 251 15.34 17.14 5.08
CA GLU A 251 14.83 15.86 5.60
C GLU A 251 14.73 14.78 4.50
N LEU A 252 14.44 15.18 3.28
CA LEU A 252 14.46 14.29 2.11
C LEU A 252 15.89 13.98 1.59
N GLY A 253 16.92 14.57 2.19
CA GLY A 253 18.31 14.40 1.75
C GLY A 253 18.64 15.08 0.42
N ILE A 254 17.79 16.00 -0.07
CA ILE A 254 18.01 16.78 -1.30
C ILE A 254 18.98 17.93 -1.05
N LEU A 255 18.95 18.48 0.16
CA LEU A 255 19.86 19.53 0.62
C LEU A 255 20.70 19.03 1.80
N GLU A 256 21.96 19.42 1.82
CA GLU A 256 22.84 19.18 2.98
C GLU A 256 22.41 20.08 4.15
N ARG A 257 22.37 19.53 5.35
CA ARG A 257 22.17 20.34 6.56
C ARG A 257 23.38 21.25 6.75
N PRO A 258 23.18 22.56 7.03
CA PRO A 258 24.29 23.47 7.27
C PRO A 258 25.12 22.93 8.46
N LYS A 259 26.43 22.82 8.27
CA LYS A 259 27.31 22.45 9.38
C LYS A 259 27.19 23.50 10.47
N VAL A 260 26.74 23.08 11.66
CA VAL A 260 26.68 23.99 12.82
C VAL A 260 28.11 24.32 13.19
N ILE A 261 28.65 25.46 12.71
CA ILE A 261 29.89 26.02 13.18
C ILE A 261 29.60 26.52 14.59
N LYS A 262 30.00 25.74 15.61
CA LYS A 262 30.00 26.22 16.98
C LYS A 262 30.86 27.49 17.01
N ARG A 263 30.22 28.67 17.05
CA ARG A 263 30.95 29.90 17.29
C ARG A 263 31.63 29.73 18.63
N LYS A 264 32.97 29.85 18.64
CA LYS A 264 33.69 29.95 19.91
C LYS A 264 33.05 31.06 20.71
N VAL A 265 32.57 30.72 21.90
CA VAL A 265 31.99 31.71 22.81
C VAL A 265 33.03 32.80 23.01
N GLY A 266 32.74 33.98 22.45
CA GLY A 266 33.62 35.12 22.61
C GLY A 266 33.69 35.47 24.11
N ARG A 267 34.85 35.87 24.56
CA ARG A 267 35.12 36.31 25.95
C ARG A 267 33.99 37.30 26.36
N PRO A 268 33.38 37.12 27.55
CA PRO A 268 32.34 38.03 28.01
C PRO A 268 32.81 39.47 27.98
N LYS A 269 31.99 40.40 27.41
CA LYS A 269 32.25 41.84 27.48
C LYS A 269 32.33 42.24 28.95
N GLY A 270 33.51 42.68 29.43
CA GLY A 270 33.68 43.17 30.80
C GLY A 270 34.83 42.53 31.60
N SER A 271 35.52 41.51 31.11
CA SER A 271 36.72 40.99 31.82
C SER A 271 37.91 41.92 31.62
N LYS A 272 38.15 42.81 32.60
CA LYS A 272 39.39 43.64 32.65
C LYS A 272 40.63 42.77 32.78
N ASN A 273 41.67 43.07 32.01
CA ASN A 273 43.00 42.44 32.19
C ASN A 273 43.47 42.74 33.63
N LYS A 274 43.84 41.69 34.36
CA LYS A 274 44.61 41.89 35.61
C LYS A 274 45.95 42.52 35.22
N PRO A 275 46.38 43.57 35.94
CA PRO A 275 47.69 44.19 35.71
C PRO A 275 48.76 43.15 35.96
N LYS A 276 49.77 43.09 35.06
CA LYS A 276 51.02 42.33 35.31
C LYS A 276 51.69 42.96 36.49
N VAL A 277 51.88 42.20 37.57
CA VAL A 277 52.76 42.53 38.66
C VAL A 277 54.21 42.34 38.16
N GLN A 278 55.00 43.37 38.25
CA GLN A 278 56.45 43.34 38.00
C GLN A 278 57.15 42.51 39.04
#